data_bce74ad79646a935bb05f43d6f774824
#
_entry.id   bce74ad79646a935bb05f43d6f774824
#
_cell.length_a   1.000
_cell.length_b   1.000
_cell.length_c   1.000
_cell.angle_alpha   90.00
_cell.angle_beta   90.00
_cell.angle_gamma   90.00
#
_symmetry.space_group_name_H-M   'P 1'
#
loop_
_entity.id
_entity.type
_entity.pdbx_description
1 polymer ?
#
loop_
_entity_poly.entity_id
_entity_poly.type
_entity_poly.pdbx_seq_one_letter_code
_entity_poly.pdbx_strand_id
1 'polypeptide(L)'
;MKIEQIYTGCLAQGAYYITSNGEAAIIDPLREIQPYLDRLERDGVKLKYIFETHFHADFVSGHVDLSKETGAPIVYGPNAACEFDCISAKDGQEFKIGKITIKALHTPGHTMESTTFLLIDENGKDYAIFSGDTLFIGDVGRPDLAQKAAGMTQDQLAGILFHSLRDKIMTLADDVIVYPAHGAGSACGKNMSKETVSTIGNQKATNYALRANMTEEEFIKEVTDGLLPPPAYFSMNVAMNKQGYESFETVLHNGMKAINVKEFEAVAEETGALILDTRSAADFSKGFIPQSINIGINGDFAPWVGTLIADVKQPIILVTAAGMEEETVTRLSRVGFDTIIGHLEGGFEAWQNAGFEIDTVNRITAEQFANEFKFGEDKVIDIRKETEYEAEHIDDAYSKPLAYINDWVKDINPNEHFYLHCAGGYRSMIAASILQARGFRNFSEVEGGFGAISKTTVPKSDFVCQSKVLK
;
A
#
# COMPACT_ATOMS: atom_id res chain seq x y z
N MET A 1 29.03 -13.22 2.39
CA MET A 1 27.57 -12.98 2.43
C MET A 1 27.29 -11.48 2.26
N LYS A 2 26.29 -11.13 1.46
CA LYS A 2 25.77 -9.76 1.29
C LYS A 2 24.26 -9.81 1.46
N ILE A 3 23.69 -8.82 2.15
CA ILE A 3 22.24 -8.59 2.24
C ILE A 3 21.98 -7.18 1.72
N GLU A 4 21.03 -7.03 0.82
CA GLU A 4 20.57 -5.75 0.28
C GLU A 4 19.05 -5.65 0.48
N GLN A 5 18.62 -4.65 1.24
CA GLN A 5 17.20 -4.30 1.35
C GLN A 5 16.82 -3.45 0.14
N ILE A 6 15.77 -3.85 -0.56
CA ILE A 6 15.18 -3.11 -1.67
C ILE A 6 13.86 -2.54 -1.14
N TYR A 7 13.90 -1.27 -0.72
CA TYR A 7 12.76 -0.64 -0.07
C TYR A 7 11.94 0.21 -1.05
N THR A 8 10.65 -0.04 -1.10
CA THR A 8 9.69 0.66 -1.97
C THR A 8 8.81 1.58 -1.15
N GLY A 9 9.14 2.86 -1.15
CA GLY A 9 8.51 3.87 -0.26
C GLY A 9 7.00 4.04 -0.44
N CYS A 10 6.47 3.93 -1.68
CA CYS A 10 5.03 4.11 -1.94
C CYS A 10 4.14 2.98 -1.39
N LEU A 11 4.72 1.82 -1.06
CA LEU A 11 4.06 0.69 -0.40
C LEU A 11 4.63 0.46 1.01
N ALA A 12 5.64 1.23 1.41
CA ALA A 12 6.40 1.00 2.63
C ALA A 12 6.89 -0.46 2.76
N GLN A 13 7.24 -1.11 1.62
CA GLN A 13 7.56 -2.53 1.51
C GLN A 13 9.06 -2.75 1.36
N GLY A 14 9.61 -3.75 2.05
CA GLY A 14 11.00 -4.21 1.95
C GLY A 14 11.10 -5.61 1.34
N ALA A 15 11.68 -5.70 0.15
CA ALA A 15 12.18 -6.95 -0.41
C ALA A 15 13.66 -7.13 -0.07
N TYR A 16 14.15 -8.36 -0.09
CA TYR A 16 15.54 -8.64 0.29
C TYR A 16 16.24 -9.50 -0.74
N TYR A 17 17.43 -9.03 -1.13
CA TYR A 17 18.34 -9.76 -1.98
C TYR A 17 19.56 -10.21 -1.19
N ILE A 18 19.82 -11.52 -1.16
CA ILE A 18 20.84 -12.15 -0.32
C ILE A 18 21.78 -12.93 -1.22
N THR A 19 23.10 -12.76 -1.06
CA THR A 19 24.08 -13.54 -1.83
C THR A 19 25.13 -14.19 -0.95
N SER A 20 25.53 -15.39 -1.34
CA SER A 20 26.63 -16.13 -0.73
C SER A 20 27.27 -17.08 -1.73
N ASN A 21 28.57 -16.93 -1.95
CA ASN A 21 29.40 -17.88 -2.70
C ASN A 21 28.81 -18.32 -4.06
N GLY A 22 28.42 -17.34 -4.89
CA GLY A 22 27.91 -17.59 -6.25
C GLY A 22 26.40 -17.95 -6.33
N GLU A 23 25.71 -18.02 -5.21
CA GLU A 23 24.26 -18.26 -5.15
C GLU A 23 23.54 -17.09 -4.49
N ALA A 24 22.27 -16.89 -4.86
CA ALA A 24 21.41 -15.85 -4.31
C ALA A 24 20.06 -16.41 -3.84
N ALA A 25 19.42 -15.66 -2.95
CA ALA A 25 18.01 -15.76 -2.59
C ALA A 25 17.34 -14.39 -2.65
N ILE A 26 16.05 -14.37 -2.93
CA ILE A 26 15.21 -13.18 -2.89
C ILE A 26 14.05 -13.47 -1.97
N ILE A 27 13.69 -12.51 -1.12
CA ILE A 27 12.56 -12.62 -0.18
C ILE A 27 11.58 -11.49 -0.48
N ASP A 28 10.29 -11.85 -0.61
CA ASP A 28 9.15 -10.96 -0.84
C ASP A 28 9.35 -9.99 -2.02
N PRO A 29 9.67 -10.48 -3.25
CA PRO A 29 9.90 -9.63 -4.41
C PRO A 29 8.63 -8.89 -4.83
N LEU A 30 8.77 -7.62 -5.27
CA LEU A 30 7.70 -6.89 -5.92
C LEU A 30 7.36 -7.44 -7.29
N ARG A 31 6.23 -6.98 -7.82
CA ARG A 31 5.62 -7.38 -9.09
C ARG A 31 6.58 -7.34 -10.28
N GLU A 32 7.33 -6.24 -10.43
CA GLU A 32 8.34 -6.10 -11.45
C GLU A 32 9.64 -6.83 -11.09
N ILE A 33 10.08 -7.73 -11.94
CA ILE A 33 11.23 -8.59 -11.65
C ILE A 33 12.58 -8.05 -12.13
N GLN A 34 12.59 -7.08 -13.04
CA GLN A 34 13.82 -6.56 -13.64
C GLN A 34 14.85 -6.07 -12.62
N PRO A 35 14.46 -5.35 -11.54
CA PRO A 35 15.42 -4.92 -10.52
C PRO A 35 16.17 -6.07 -9.83
N TYR A 36 15.57 -7.25 -9.76
CA TYR A 36 16.20 -8.44 -9.19
C TYR A 36 17.11 -9.14 -10.21
N LEU A 37 16.70 -9.22 -11.49
CA LEU A 37 17.50 -9.78 -12.58
C LEU A 37 18.79 -8.98 -12.77
N ASP A 38 18.71 -7.64 -12.77
CA ASP A 38 19.87 -6.75 -12.86
C ASP A 38 20.89 -6.99 -11.74
N ARG A 39 20.41 -7.30 -10.52
CA ARG A 39 21.28 -7.62 -9.38
C ARG A 39 21.96 -8.98 -9.53
N LEU A 40 21.24 -9.98 -10.01
CA LEU A 40 21.79 -11.31 -10.29
C LEU A 40 22.88 -11.23 -11.35
N GLU A 41 22.64 -10.46 -12.42
CA GLU A 41 23.63 -10.24 -13.49
C GLU A 41 24.83 -9.44 -12.98
N ARG A 42 24.59 -8.31 -12.29
CA ARG A 42 25.66 -7.46 -11.70
C ARG A 42 26.61 -8.25 -10.81
N ASP A 43 26.07 -9.13 -9.98
CA ASP A 43 26.86 -9.88 -9.00
C ASP A 43 27.33 -11.24 -9.55
N GLY A 44 26.92 -11.63 -10.77
CA GLY A 44 27.30 -12.88 -11.45
C GLY A 44 26.90 -14.13 -10.66
N VAL A 45 25.71 -14.12 -10.03
CA VAL A 45 25.24 -15.18 -9.15
C VAL A 45 23.97 -15.83 -9.69
N LYS A 46 23.74 -17.10 -9.31
CA LYS A 46 22.54 -17.83 -9.68
C LYS A 46 21.49 -17.73 -8.57
N LEU A 47 20.24 -17.36 -8.94
CA LEU A 47 19.11 -17.42 -8.01
C LEU A 47 18.82 -18.89 -7.65
N LYS A 48 18.82 -19.17 -6.35
CA LYS A 48 18.62 -20.51 -5.81
C LYS A 48 17.21 -20.75 -5.31
N TYR A 49 16.65 -19.74 -4.63
CA TYR A 49 15.31 -19.76 -4.05
C TYR A 49 14.68 -18.39 -4.07
N ILE A 50 13.34 -18.35 -4.20
CA ILE A 50 12.48 -17.22 -3.99
C ILE A 50 11.64 -17.54 -2.76
N PHE A 51 11.77 -16.76 -1.70
CA PHE A 51 11.05 -16.94 -0.45
C PHE A 51 9.90 -15.94 -0.36
N GLU A 52 8.75 -16.41 0.06
CA GLU A 52 7.59 -15.58 0.41
C GLU A 52 7.26 -15.82 1.87
N THR A 53 7.22 -14.74 2.65
CA THR A 53 6.93 -14.83 4.09
C THR A 53 5.46 -15.20 4.34
N HIS A 54 4.55 -14.77 3.47
CA HIS A 54 3.12 -15.07 3.49
C HIS A 54 2.47 -14.67 2.14
N PHE A 55 1.18 -14.93 1.97
CA PHE A 55 0.43 -14.37 0.84
C PHE A 55 0.12 -12.90 1.13
N HIS A 56 0.89 -12.00 0.56
CA HIS A 56 0.75 -10.56 0.73
C HIS A 56 -0.64 -10.06 0.32
N ALA A 57 -1.22 -9.18 1.13
CA ALA A 57 -2.52 -8.58 0.85
C ALA A 57 -2.41 -7.19 0.20
N ASP A 58 -1.38 -6.45 0.52
CA ASP A 58 -1.19 -5.07 0.11
C ASP A 58 -0.47 -4.90 -1.23
N PHE A 59 0.18 -5.96 -1.75
CA PHE A 59 0.77 -5.99 -3.08
C PHE A 59 0.74 -7.39 -3.72
N VAL A 60 0.90 -7.42 -5.05
CA VAL A 60 1.11 -8.66 -5.81
C VAL A 60 2.61 -8.88 -5.96
N SER A 61 3.10 -9.99 -5.44
CA SER A 61 4.52 -10.36 -5.52
C SER A 61 4.92 -10.82 -6.93
N GLY A 62 6.18 -10.62 -7.29
CA GLY A 62 6.76 -11.05 -8.57
C GLY A 62 7.28 -12.50 -8.59
N HIS A 63 6.97 -13.29 -7.57
CA HIS A 63 7.52 -14.63 -7.37
C HIS A 63 7.28 -15.59 -8.54
N VAL A 64 6.08 -15.55 -9.16
CA VAL A 64 5.74 -16.45 -10.28
C VAL A 64 6.57 -16.08 -11.53
N ASP A 65 6.65 -14.79 -11.87
CA ASP A 65 7.40 -14.34 -13.04
C ASP A 65 8.90 -14.56 -12.83
N LEU A 66 9.42 -14.27 -11.63
CA LEU A 66 10.81 -14.50 -11.28
C LEU A 66 11.20 -15.97 -11.31
N SER A 67 10.29 -16.87 -10.85
CA SER A 67 10.49 -18.32 -10.94
C SER A 67 10.50 -18.81 -12.37
N LYS A 68 9.60 -18.34 -13.22
CA LYS A 68 9.57 -18.68 -14.66
C LYS A 68 10.84 -18.26 -15.38
N GLU A 69 11.32 -17.04 -15.10
CA GLU A 69 12.50 -16.45 -15.76
C GLU A 69 13.81 -17.14 -15.33
N THR A 70 13.95 -17.43 -14.03
CA THR A 70 15.22 -17.92 -13.47
C THR A 70 15.28 -19.43 -13.26
N GLY A 71 14.13 -20.10 -13.25
CA GLY A 71 13.99 -21.51 -12.88
C GLY A 71 14.15 -21.77 -11.37
N ALA A 72 14.24 -20.73 -10.54
CA ALA A 72 14.34 -20.87 -9.08
C ALA A 72 13.00 -21.26 -8.47
N PRO A 73 12.95 -22.26 -7.56
CA PRO A 73 11.71 -22.64 -6.89
C PRO A 73 11.24 -21.55 -5.92
N ILE A 74 9.91 -21.41 -5.82
CA ILE A 74 9.25 -20.56 -4.84
C ILE A 74 9.09 -21.36 -3.54
N VAL A 75 9.38 -20.73 -2.40
CA VAL A 75 9.29 -21.33 -1.07
C VAL A 75 8.36 -20.49 -0.21
N TYR A 76 7.28 -21.10 0.24
CA TYR A 76 6.38 -20.58 1.27
C TYR A 76 6.54 -21.38 2.57
N GLY A 77 5.97 -20.86 3.66
CA GLY A 77 5.91 -21.57 4.92
C GLY A 77 4.90 -22.74 4.97
N PRO A 78 4.77 -23.37 6.14
CA PRO A 78 3.77 -24.41 6.34
C PRO A 78 2.35 -23.91 6.08
N ASN A 79 1.46 -24.80 5.64
CA ASN A 79 0.05 -24.51 5.33
C ASN A 79 -0.19 -23.60 4.11
N ALA A 80 0.84 -23.16 3.40
CA ALA A 80 0.65 -22.45 2.14
C ALA A 80 0.03 -23.38 1.09
N ALA A 81 -1.14 -23.01 0.59
CA ALA A 81 -1.86 -23.76 -0.44
C ALA A 81 -1.79 -23.01 -1.77
N CYS A 82 -0.58 -23.00 -2.41
CA CYS A 82 -0.37 -22.40 -3.72
C CYS A 82 -1.16 -23.19 -4.79
N GLU A 83 -1.67 -22.49 -5.80
CA GLU A 83 -2.29 -23.10 -6.99
C GLU A 83 -1.28 -23.20 -8.16
N PHE A 84 0.00 -22.95 -7.89
CA PHE A 84 1.17 -23.12 -8.77
C PHE A 84 2.23 -23.95 -8.02
N ASP A 85 3.27 -24.36 -8.74
CA ASP A 85 4.36 -25.14 -8.13
C ASP A 85 5.13 -24.33 -7.11
N CYS A 86 5.05 -24.71 -5.83
CA CYS A 86 5.80 -24.14 -4.75
C CYS A 86 6.27 -25.20 -3.74
N ILE A 87 7.31 -24.89 -3.00
CA ILE A 87 7.75 -25.67 -1.84
C ILE A 87 7.03 -25.13 -0.61
N SER A 88 6.13 -25.93 -0.02
CA SER A 88 5.60 -25.65 1.30
C SER A 88 6.60 -26.18 2.34
N ALA A 89 7.40 -25.28 2.92
CA ALA A 89 8.44 -25.62 3.87
C ALA A 89 7.83 -26.13 5.18
N LYS A 90 8.49 -27.09 5.81
CA LYS A 90 8.15 -27.48 7.17
C LYS A 90 8.76 -26.51 8.18
N ASP A 91 8.16 -26.40 9.36
CA ASP A 91 8.77 -25.66 10.45
C ASP A 91 10.16 -26.22 10.77
N GLY A 92 11.15 -25.35 10.86
CA GLY A 92 12.55 -25.72 11.04
C GLY A 92 13.29 -26.20 9.81
N GLN A 93 12.64 -26.26 8.63
CA GLN A 93 13.30 -26.68 7.39
C GLN A 93 14.38 -25.70 6.98
N GLU A 94 15.53 -26.24 6.55
CA GLU A 94 16.72 -25.47 6.16
C GLU A 94 16.95 -25.49 4.65
N PHE A 95 17.35 -24.34 4.10
CA PHE A 95 17.67 -24.12 2.70
C PHE A 95 19.10 -23.57 2.57
N LYS A 96 19.97 -24.26 1.88
CA LYS A 96 21.37 -23.86 1.66
C LYS A 96 21.50 -22.88 0.49
N ILE A 97 22.21 -21.80 0.71
CA ILE A 97 22.56 -20.78 -0.30
C ILE A 97 24.05 -20.49 -0.16
N GLY A 98 24.86 -21.06 -1.06
CA GLY A 98 26.30 -21.02 -0.94
C GLY A 98 26.80 -21.53 0.41
N LYS A 99 27.33 -20.64 1.24
CA LYS A 99 27.84 -20.96 2.59
C LYS A 99 26.90 -20.65 3.73
N ILE A 100 25.75 -20.04 3.45
CA ILE A 100 24.76 -19.68 4.44
C ILE A 100 23.55 -20.61 4.41
N THR A 101 22.72 -20.53 5.44
CA THR A 101 21.47 -21.30 5.54
C THR A 101 20.33 -20.35 5.85
N ILE A 102 19.20 -20.53 5.17
CA ILE A 102 17.92 -19.92 5.57
C ILE A 102 17.06 -21.01 6.17
N LYS A 103 16.56 -20.80 7.40
CA LYS A 103 15.70 -21.70 8.15
C LYS A 103 14.30 -21.13 8.27
N ALA A 104 13.29 -21.89 7.89
CA ALA A 104 11.90 -21.50 8.04
C ALA A 104 11.45 -21.65 9.50
N LEU A 105 10.98 -20.56 10.10
CA LEU A 105 10.32 -20.55 11.42
C LEU A 105 8.83 -20.27 11.18
N HIS A 106 7.98 -21.24 11.38
CA HIS A 106 6.52 -21.05 11.22
C HIS A 106 6.01 -20.10 12.31
N THR A 107 5.56 -18.93 11.93
CA THR A 107 5.12 -17.84 12.84
C THR A 107 3.71 -17.36 12.46
N PRO A 108 2.68 -18.23 12.57
CA PRO A 108 1.30 -17.90 12.21
C PRO A 108 0.70 -16.83 13.14
N GLY A 109 -0.39 -16.20 12.67
CA GLY A 109 -1.19 -15.25 13.44
C GLY A 109 -1.57 -14.00 12.65
N HIS A 110 -0.64 -13.41 11.89
CA HIS A 110 -1.00 -12.45 10.86
C HIS A 110 -1.73 -13.18 9.71
N THR A 111 -1.12 -14.22 9.17
CA THR A 111 -1.77 -15.25 8.36
C THR A 111 -1.41 -16.65 8.90
N MET A 112 -2.09 -17.70 8.44
CA MET A 112 -1.84 -19.04 8.96
C MET A 112 -0.57 -19.69 8.38
N GLU A 113 -0.13 -19.25 7.20
CA GLU A 113 1.13 -19.69 6.56
C GLU A 113 2.32 -18.76 6.88
N SER A 114 2.11 -17.67 7.62
CA SER A 114 3.16 -16.71 7.96
C SER A 114 4.41 -17.40 8.50
N THR A 115 5.54 -17.00 7.94
CA THR A 115 6.84 -17.61 8.22
C THR A 115 7.91 -16.54 8.32
N THR A 116 8.66 -16.60 9.40
CA THR A 116 9.89 -15.82 9.56
C THR A 116 11.06 -16.65 9.04
N PHE A 117 11.87 -16.10 8.15
CA PHE A 117 13.05 -16.76 7.64
C PHE A 117 14.28 -16.34 8.43
N LEU A 118 14.89 -17.29 9.15
CA LEU A 118 16.12 -17.07 9.94
C LEU A 118 17.34 -17.36 9.05
N LEU A 119 18.18 -16.36 8.89
CA LEU A 119 19.48 -16.50 8.22
C LEU A 119 20.55 -16.89 9.22
N ILE A 120 21.20 -18.02 8.96
CA ILE A 120 22.33 -18.56 9.69
C ILE A 120 23.57 -18.32 8.82
N ASP A 121 24.58 -17.65 9.40
CA ASP A 121 25.81 -17.30 8.71
C ASP A 121 26.70 -18.50 8.39
N GLU A 122 27.84 -18.25 7.75
CA GLU A 122 28.80 -19.29 7.37
C GLU A 122 29.51 -19.96 8.55
N ASN A 123 29.41 -19.39 9.77
CA ASN A 123 29.93 -19.93 11.01
C ASN A 123 28.88 -20.70 11.81
N GLY A 124 27.64 -20.79 11.31
CA GLY A 124 26.53 -21.46 11.98
C GLY A 124 25.86 -20.59 13.06
N LYS A 125 26.11 -19.27 13.06
CA LYS A 125 25.47 -18.33 14.01
C LYS A 125 24.18 -17.75 13.40
N ASP A 126 23.13 -17.68 14.21
CA ASP A 126 21.93 -16.92 13.88
C ASP A 126 22.30 -15.44 13.66
N TYR A 127 22.07 -14.92 12.46
CA TYR A 127 22.56 -13.60 12.06
C TYR A 127 21.42 -12.58 11.88
N ALA A 128 20.35 -12.95 11.16
CA ALA A 128 19.23 -12.07 10.88
C ALA A 128 17.94 -12.85 10.70
N ILE A 129 16.81 -12.19 10.92
CA ILE A 129 15.48 -12.69 10.53
C ILE A 129 14.84 -11.77 9.49
N PHE A 130 14.14 -12.38 8.54
CA PHE A 130 13.20 -11.73 7.63
C PHE A 130 11.81 -12.07 8.16
N SER A 131 11.26 -11.16 8.94
CA SER A 131 10.11 -11.44 9.80
C SER A 131 8.76 -11.37 9.08
N GLY A 132 8.75 -10.94 7.81
CA GLY A 132 7.49 -10.65 7.15
C GLY A 132 6.64 -9.68 7.96
N ASP A 133 5.37 -10.03 8.09
CA ASP A 133 4.39 -9.30 8.90
C ASP A 133 4.19 -9.91 10.30
N THR A 134 5.07 -10.83 10.72
CA THR A 134 5.06 -11.33 12.11
C THR A 134 5.55 -10.28 13.09
N LEU A 135 6.64 -9.58 12.75
CA LEU A 135 7.25 -8.55 13.59
C LEU A 135 7.71 -7.37 12.72
N PHE A 136 7.25 -6.17 13.04
CA PHE A 136 7.72 -4.90 12.51
C PHE A 136 8.63 -4.18 13.51
N ILE A 137 9.23 -3.07 13.09
CA ILE A 137 9.97 -2.21 14.01
C ILE A 137 8.96 -1.37 14.80
N GLY A 138 8.87 -1.66 16.11
CA GLY A 138 7.95 -1.01 17.06
C GLY A 138 6.51 -1.50 17.04
N ASP A 139 6.17 -2.48 16.17
CA ASP A 139 4.80 -3.00 16.00
C ASP A 139 4.82 -4.50 15.63
N VAL A 140 3.65 -5.08 15.43
CA VAL A 140 3.41 -6.43 14.89
C VAL A 140 2.32 -6.39 13.83
N GLY A 141 2.27 -7.42 12.98
CA GLY A 141 1.22 -7.53 11.96
C GLY A 141 -0.18 -7.66 12.56
N ARG A 142 -1.14 -7.02 11.91
CA ARG A 142 -2.55 -7.08 12.33
C ARG A 142 -3.11 -8.49 12.15
N PRO A 143 -3.86 -9.02 13.14
CA PRO A 143 -4.34 -10.41 13.12
C PRO A 143 -5.67 -10.60 12.41
N ASP A 144 -6.32 -9.56 11.91
CA ASP A 144 -7.70 -9.62 11.41
C ASP A 144 -7.82 -9.95 9.91
N LEU A 145 -6.72 -9.92 9.14
CA LEU A 145 -6.77 -10.13 7.68
C LEU A 145 -7.11 -11.58 7.30
N ALA A 146 -6.66 -12.54 8.07
CA ALA A 146 -6.85 -13.96 7.77
C ALA A 146 -8.14 -14.59 8.34
N GLN A 147 -8.98 -13.83 9.06
CA GLN A 147 -10.17 -14.37 9.76
C GLN A 147 -11.04 -15.26 8.87
N LYS A 148 -11.39 -14.76 7.69
CA LYS A 148 -12.28 -15.45 6.76
C LYS A 148 -11.65 -16.70 6.16
N ALA A 149 -10.38 -16.63 5.81
CA ALA A 149 -9.63 -17.74 5.23
C ALA A 149 -9.33 -18.83 6.26
N ALA A 150 -9.04 -18.45 7.52
CA ALA A 150 -8.74 -19.36 8.60
C ALA A 150 -9.99 -19.91 9.31
N GLY A 151 -11.16 -19.28 9.13
CA GLY A 151 -12.37 -19.60 9.90
C GLY A 151 -12.22 -19.30 11.40
N MET A 152 -11.42 -18.28 11.74
CA MET A 152 -11.07 -17.89 13.10
C MET A 152 -11.45 -16.43 13.37
N THR A 153 -11.60 -16.09 14.65
CA THR A 153 -11.76 -14.68 15.05
C THR A 153 -10.41 -13.97 15.08
N GLN A 154 -10.43 -12.63 15.04
CA GLN A 154 -9.21 -11.84 15.21
C GLN A 154 -8.51 -12.13 16.54
N ASP A 155 -9.26 -12.36 17.62
CA ASP A 155 -8.70 -12.66 18.94
C ASP A 155 -7.96 -14.00 18.96
N GLN A 156 -8.52 -15.01 18.29
CA GLN A 156 -7.84 -16.31 18.13
C GLN A 156 -6.54 -16.17 17.34
N LEU A 157 -6.55 -15.40 16.24
CA LEU A 157 -5.36 -15.14 15.43
C LEU A 157 -4.33 -14.33 16.21
N ALA A 158 -4.77 -13.34 17.02
CA ALA A 158 -3.89 -12.57 17.90
C ALA A 158 -3.23 -13.46 18.97
N GLY A 159 -3.96 -14.39 19.56
CA GLY A 159 -3.38 -15.38 20.50
C GLY A 159 -2.32 -16.26 19.83
N ILE A 160 -2.58 -16.73 18.60
CA ILE A 160 -1.60 -17.50 17.82
C ILE A 160 -0.34 -16.64 17.53
N LEU A 161 -0.52 -15.37 17.16
CA LEU A 161 0.60 -14.43 16.94
C LEU A 161 1.42 -14.21 18.23
N PHE A 162 0.74 -14.09 19.38
CA PHE A 162 1.40 -14.00 20.69
C PHE A 162 2.36 -15.16 20.89
N HIS A 163 1.92 -16.40 20.70
CA HIS A 163 2.76 -17.59 20.83
C HIS A 163 3.89 -17.61 19.79
N SER A 164 3.62 -17.26 18.54
CA SER A 164 4.67 -17.14 17.51
C SER A 164 5.79 -16.18 17.93
N LEU A 165 5.43 -15.04 18.50
CA LEU A 165 6.40 -14.05 19.00
C LEU A 165 7.16 -14.56 20.24
N ARG A 166 6.46 -15.13 21.24
CA ARG A 166 7.06 -15.56 22.50
C ARG A 166 7.94 -16.79 22.34
N ASP A 167 7.45 -17.81 21.62
CA ASP A 167 8.08 -19.12 21.60
C ASP A 167 9.18 -19.24 20.53
N LYS A 168 9.16 -18.36 19.50
CA LYS A 168 10.13 -18.42 18.39
C LYS A 168 10.97 -17.15 18.25
N ILE A 169 10.34 -15.99 18.18
CA ILE A 169 11.06 -14.75 17.89
C ILE A 169 11.85 -14.24 19.10
N MET A 170 11.19 -14.16 20.27
CA MET A 170 11.83 -13.65 21.48
C MET A 170 12.87 -14.61 22.08
N THR A 171 12.94 -15.85 21.65
CA THR A 171 13.97 -16.82 22.04
C THR A 171 15.29 -16.61 21.33
N LEU A 172 15.31 -15.85 20.23
CA LEU A 172 16.51 -15.53 19.49
C LEU A 172 17.43 -14.58 20.29
N ALA A 173 18.72 -14.62 19.97
CA ALA A 173 19.72 -13.77 20.61
C ALA A 173 19.46 -12.28 20.29
N ASP A 174 19.82 -11.41 21.23
CA ASP A 174 19.51 -9.98 21.17
C ASP A 174 20.22 -9.25 20.01
N ASP A 175 21.33 -9.79 19.51
CA ASP A 175 22.11 -9.24 18.39
C ASP A 175 21.61 -9.68 17.00
N VAL A 176 20.63 -10.57 16.93
CA VAL A 176 20.01 -10.97 15.66
C VAL A 176 19.29 -9.77 15.04
N ILE A 177 19.61 -9.49 13.77
CA ILE A 177 19.05 -8.36 13.01
C ILE A 177 17.60 -8.67 12.59
N VAL A 178 16.72 -7.69 12.67
CA VAL A 178 15.32 -7.78 12.23
C VAL A 178 15.13 -7.01 10.93
N TYR A 179 14.72 -7.71 9.89
CA TYR A 179 14.33 -7.19 8.58
C TYR A 179 12.83 -7.47 8.35
N PRO A 180 11.93 -6.49 8.55
CA PRO A 180 10.49 -6.66 8.39
C PRO A 180 10.05 -6.50 6.93
N ALA A 181 8.86 -6.99 6.56
CA ALA A 181 8.30 -6.73 5.23
C ALA A 181 7.83 -5.29 5.06
N HIS A 182 7.45 -4.60 6.15
CA HIS A 182 6.93 -3.24 6.07
C HIS A 182 7.56 -2.28 7.08
N GLY A 183 7.49 -0.99 6.73
CA GLY A 183 7.79 0.16 7.57
C GLY A 183 6.59 1.08 7.74
N ALA A 184 6.83 2.27 8.32
CA ALA A 184 5.80 3.26 8.58
C ALA A 184 5.04 3.66 7.29
N GLY A 185 3.71 3.60 7.35
CA GLY A 185 2.82 3.94 6.24
C GLY A 185 2.04 2.76 5.66
N SER A 186 2.48 1.51 5.87
CA SER A 186 1.72 0.33 5.47
C SER A 186 0.44 0.16 6.29
N ALA A 187 -0.61 -0.37 5.65
CA ALA A 187 -1.88 -0.71 6.30
C ALA A 187 -1.83 -2.05 7.07
N CYS A 188 -0.69 -2.76 7.05
CA CYS A 188 -0.51 -4.04 7.72
C CYS A 188 -0.19 -3.94 9.21
N GLY A 189 0.08 -2.73 9.74
CA GLY A 189 0.30 -2.45 11.17
C GLY A 189 -0.29 -1.11 11.59
N LYS A 190 -0.22 -0.80 12.91
CA LYS A 190 -0.81 0.42 13.49
C LYS A 190 0.20 1.54 13.73
N ASN A 191 1.33 1.21 14.35
CA ASN A 191 2.28 2.15 14.92
C ASN A 191 3.73 1.84 14.53
N MET A 192 3.96 1.41 13.30
CA MET A 192 5.29 1.09 12.81
C MET A 192 6.22 2.30 12.86
N SER A 193 7.44 2.06 13.30
CA SER A 193 8.52 3.04 13.30
C SER A 193 9.00 3.38 11.88
N LYS A 194 9.73 4.50 11.74
CA LYS A 194 10.32 4.90 10.46
C LYS A 194 11.57 4.10 10.09
N GLU A 195 12.18 3.44 11.07
CA GLU A 195 13.31 2.56 10.86
C GLU A 195 12.87 1.31 10.10
N THR A 196 13.72 0.86 9.18
CA THR A 196 13.47 -0.35 8.36
C THR A 196 14.33 -1.53 8.79
N VAL A 197 15.19 -1.35 9.80
CA VAL A 197 16.08 -2.38 10.35
C VAL A 197 16.23 -2.17 11.86
N SER A 198 16.28 -3.25 12.63
CA SER A 198 16.51 -3.21 14.07
C SER A 198 17.22 -4.48 14.55
N THR A 199 17.21 -4.76 15.84
CA THR A 199 17.67 -6.04 16.44
C THR A 199 16.61 -6.60 17.38
N ILE A 200 16.67 -7.91 17.65
CA ILE A 200 15.75 -8.57 18.58
C ILE A 200 15.82 -7.93 19.98
N GLY A 201 17.01 -7.62 20.48
CA GLY A 201 17.18 -6.97 21.77
C GLY A 201 16.54 -5.58 21.82
N ASN A 202 16.70 -4.77 20.76
CA ASN A 202 16.04 -3.47 20.68
C ASN A 202 14.51 -3.61 20.62
N GLN A 203 14.00 -4.58 19.85
CA GLN A 203 12.55 -4.82 19.81
C GLN A 203 11.99 -5.31 21.14
N LYS A 204 12.68 -6.20 21.86
CA LYS A 204 12.31 -6.59 23.24
C LYS A 204 12.24 -5.38 24.19
N ALA A 205 13.09 -4.38 24.00
CA ALA A 205 13.15 -3.20 24.86
C ALA A 205 12.13 -2.11 24.49
N THR A 206 11.77 -1.95 23.22
CA THR A 206 11.02 -0.77 22.73
C THR A 206 9.67 -1.09 22.10
N ASN A 207 9.47 -2.32 21.61
CA ASN A 207 8.23 -2.71 20.96
C ASN A 207 7.15 -3.03 22.00
N TYR A 208 6.02 -2.32 21.94
CA TYR A 208 4.94 -2.48 22.92
C TYR A 208 4.41 -3.93 22.99
N ALA A 209 4.35 -4.61 21.86
CA ALA A 209 3.84 -5.96 21.74
C ALA A 209 4.80 -7.04 22.29
N LEU A 210 6.09 -6.71 22.48
CA LEU A 210 7.12 -7.63 22.98
C LEU A 210 7.43 -7.45 24.47
N ARG A 211 6.66 -6.64 25.22
CA ARG A 211 6.87 -6.47 26.66
C ARG A 211 6.84 -7.82 27.39
N ALA A 212 7.90 -8.10 28.16
CA ALA A 212 8.07 -9.42 28.81
C ALA A 212 6.98 -9.77 29.83
N ASN A 213 6.35 -8.77 30.44
CA ASN A 213 5.29 -8.92 31.44
C ASN A 213 3.87 -8.86 30.85
N MET A 214 3.72 -8.74 29.55
CA MET A 214 2.41 -8.68 28.88
C MET A 214 1.78 -10.06 28.86
N THR A 215 0.54 -10.18 29.35
CA THR A 215 -0.24 -11.42 29.25
C THR A 215 -0.81 -11.58 27.82
N GLU A 216 -1.28 -12.78 27.49
CA GLU A 216 -1.94 -13.04 26.20
C GLU A 216 -3.20 -12.19 26.03
N GLU A 217 -4.02 -12.06 27.10
CA GLU A 217 -5.24 -11.24 27.05
C GLU A 217 -4.92 -9.75 26.82
N GLU A 218 -3.88 -9.22 27.47
CA GLU A 218 -3.42 -7.85 27.25
C GLU A 218 -2.92 -7.66 25.81
N PHE A 219 -2.16 -8.61 25.29
CA PHE A 219 -1.65 -8.59 23.93
C PHE A 219 -2.81 -8.57 22.92
N ILE A 220 -3.77 -9.51 23.04
CA ILE A 220 -4.94 -9.59 22.18
C ILE A 220 -5.66 -8.24 22.16
N LYS A 221 -5.96 -7.69 23.34
CA LYS A 221 -6.63 -6.40 23.46
C LYS A 221 -5.85 -5.29 22.75
N GLU A 222 -4.54 -5.17 23.01
CA GLU A 222 -3.74 -4.07 22.45
C GLU A 222 -3.55 -4.16 20.92
N VAL A 223 -3.40 -5.37 20.37
CA VAL A 223 -3.18 -5.50 18.92
C VAL A 223 -4.47 -5.42 18.11
N THR A 224 -5.63 -5.73 18.70
CA THR A 224 -6.94 -5.69 18.02
C THR A 224 -7.66 -4.36 18.20
N ASP A 225 -7.32 -3.56 19.20
CA ASP A 225 -7.96 -2.27 19.46
C ASP A 225 -7.63 -1.24 18.38
N GLY A 226 -8.66 -0.52 17.90
CA GLY A 226 -8.52 0.58 16.94
C GLY A 226 -8.09 0.15 15.53
N LEU A 227 -8.21 -1.13 15.14
CA LEU A 227 -7.96 -1.56 13.77
C LEU A 227 -9.01 -1.00 12.81
N LEU A 228 -8.56 -0.25 11.81
CA LEU A 228 -9.42 0.21 10.73
C LEU A 228 -9.73 -0.96 9.77
N PRO A 229 -10.89 -0.98 9.11
CA PRO A 229 -11.18 -1.97 8.08
C PRO A 229 -10.05 -2.06 7.05
N PRO A 230 -9.67 -3.27 6.60
CA PRO A 230 -8.64 -3.42 5.58
C PRO A 230 -9.12 -2.84 4.25
N PRO A 231 -8.21 -2.33 3.40
CA PRO A 231 -8.54 -1.90 2.05
C PRO A 231 -9.22 -3.01 1.24
N ALA A 232 -10.17 -2.63 0.38
CA ALA A 232 -11.01 -3.58 -0.36
C ALA A 232 -10.20 -4.54 -1.26
N TYR A 233 -9.11 -4.06 -1.85
CA TYR A 233 -8.26 -4.84 -2.75
C TYR A 233 -7.42 -5.93 -2.07
N PHE A 234 -7.27 -5.91 -0.74
CA PHE A 234 -6.42 -6.86 0.00
C PHE A 234 -6.80 -8.32 -0.28
N SER A 235 -8.09 -8.64 -0.24
CA SER A 235 -8.55 -10.01 -0.49
C SER A 235 -8.27 -10.48 -1.92
N MET A 236 -8.26 -9.58 -2.88
CA MET A 236 -7.97 -9.89 -4.27
C MET A 236 -6.48 -10.15 -4.49
N ASN A 237 -5.60 -9.33 -3.87
CA ASN A 237 -4.16 -9.55 -3.94
C ASN A 237 -3.74 -10.86 -3.30
N VAL A 238 -4.32 -11.22 -2.14
CA VAL A 238 -4.11 -12.54 -1.53
C VAL A 238 -4.50 -13.67 -2.51
N ALA A 239 -5.64 -13.52 -3.20
CA ALA A 239 -6.07 -14.49 -4.19
C ALA A 239 -5.08 -14.57 -5.37
N MET A 240 -4.62 -13.45 -5.91
CA MET A 240 -3.63 -13.39 -6.98
C MET A 240 -2.30 -14.03 -6.55
N ASN A 241 -1.79 -13.69 -5.38
CA ASN A 241 -0.56 -14.26 -4.84
C ASN A 241 -0.63 -15.77 -4.58
N LYS A 242 -1.84 -16.29 -4.35
CA LYS A 242 -2.09 -17.73 -4.14
C LYS A 242 -2.34 -18.49 -5.44
N GLN A 243 -3.08 -17.89 -6.39
CA GLN A 243 -3.54 -18.57 -7.62
C GLN A 243 -2.57 -18.39 -8.78
N GLY A 244 -1.74 -17.35 -8.73
CA GLY A 244 -0.99 -16.85 -9.87
C GLY A 244 -1.78 -15.75 -10.59
N TYR A 245 -1.12 -15.12 -11.56
CA TYR A 245 -1.58 -13.92 -12.23
C TYR A 245 -0.99 -13.84 -13.65
N GLU A 246 -1.52 -12.92 -14.47
CA GLU A 246 -0.96 -12.59 -15.79
C GLU A 246 0.47 -12.06 -15.64
N SER A 247 1.37 -12.40 -16.58
CA SER A 247 2.77 -11.94 -16.47
C SER A 247 2.84 -10.40 -16.49
N PHE A 248 3.77 -9.85 -15.70
CA PHE A 248 3.98 -8.40 -15.68
C PHE A 248 4.32 -7.84 -17.07
N GLU A 249 5.08 -8.60 -17.87
CA GLU A 249 5.41 -8.22 -19.25
C GLU A 249 4.17 -8.03 -20.11
N THR A 250 3.17 -8.93 -19.99
CA THR A 250 1.89 -8.83 -20.71
C THR A 250 1.10 -7.60 -20.25
N VAL A 251 1.02 -7.38 -18.93
CA VAL A 251 0.34 -6.20 -18.35
C VAL A 251 0.99 -4.91 -18.84
N LEU A 252 2.32 -4.84 -18.78
CA LEU A 252 3.07 -3.69 -19.25
C LEU A 252 2.86 -3.47 -20.76
N HIS A 253 2.99 -4.52 -21.57
CA HIS A 253 2.75 -4.43 -23.01
C HIS A 253 1.36 -3.86 -23.35
N ASN A 254 0.32 -4.30 -22.64
CA ASN A 254 -1.04 -3.81 -22.84
C ASN A 254 -1.18 -2.36 -22.38
N GLY A 255 -0.69 -2.02 -21.19
CA GLY A 255 -0.78 -0.67 -20.64
C GLY A 255 0.01 0.38 -21.41
N MET A 256 1.06 -0.03 -22.13
CA MET A 256 1.87 0.86 -22.97
C MET A 256 1.32 1.08 -24.36
N LYS A 257 0.10 0.58 -24.70
CA LYS A 257 -0.58 0.90 -25.95
C LYS A 257 -0.97 2.36 -25.97
N ALA A 258 -0.41 3.12 -26.93
CA ALA A 258 -0.83 4.48 -27.19
C ALA A 258 -2.17 4.48 -27.95
N ILE A 259 -3.16 5.18 -27.42
CA ILE A 259 -4.51 5.27 -28.01
C ILE A 259 -4.69 6.68 -28.55
N ASN A 260 -5.01 6.75 -29.83
CA ASN A 260 -5.22 8.02 -30.53
C ASN A 260 -6.33 8.85 -29.86
N VAL A 261 -6.14 10.16 -29.75
CA VAL A 261 -7.07 11.07 -29.08
C VAL A 261 -8.52 10.99 -29.60
N LYS A 262 -8.71 10.69 -30.88
CA LYS A 262 -10.05 10.57 -31.49
C LYS A 262 -10.75 9.26 -31.15
N GLU A 263 -9.99 8.25 -30.76
CA GLU A 263 -10.50 6.91 -30.45
C GLU A 263 -10.61 6.71 -28.92
N PHE A 264 -9.94 7.56 -28.15
CA PHE A 264 -9.78 7.39 -26.71
C PHE A 264 -11.12 7.30 -25.96
N GLU A 265 -12.04 8.22 -26.25
CA GLU A 265 -13.37 8.24 -25.62
C GLU A 265 -14.19 7.00 -26.03
N ALA A 266 -14.19 6.66 -27.33
CA ALA A 266 -14.88 5.48 -27.81
C ALA A 266 -14.33 4.18 -27.20
N VAL A 267 -13.02 4.07 -27.05
CA VAL A 267 -12.38 2.92 -26.41
C VAL A 267 -12.75 2.84 -24.92
N ALA A 268 -12.79 3.98 -24.22
CA ALA A 268 -13.21 4.02 -22.82
C ALA A 268 -14.68 3.56 -22.64
N GLU A 269 -15.58 4.04 -23.51
CA GLU A 269 -16.99 3.65 -23.49
C GLU A 269 -17.19 2.16 -23.87
N GLU A 270 -16.57 1.69 -24.93
CA GLU A 270 -16.71 0.31 -25.43
C GLU A 270 -16.20 -0.72 -24.41
N THR A 271 -15.09 -0.40 -23.71
CA THR A 271 -14.50 -1.29 -22.72
C THR A 271 -15.07 -1.11 -21.31
N GLY A 272 -15.85 -0.06 -21.07
CA GLY A 272 -16.26 0.36 -19.73
C GLY A 272 -15.09 0.78 -18.85
N ALA A 273 -14.00 1.26 -19.47
CA ALA A 273 -12.79 1.62 -18.74
C ALA A 273 -12.96 2.91 -17.94
N LEU A 274 -12.45 2.87 -16.71
CA LEU A 274 -12.27 4.07 -15.90
C LEU A 274 -11.13 4.91 -16.50
N ILE A 275 -11.39 6.18 -16.80
CA ILE A 275 -10.35 7.13 -17.19
C ILE A 275 -9.63 7.56 -15.90
N LEU A 276 -8.40 7.10 -15.74
CA LEU A 276 -7.55 7.42 -14.58
C LEU A 276 -6.51 8.46 -14.99
N ASP A 277 -6.65 9.68 -14.47
CA ASP A 277 -5.68 10.76 -14.66
C ASP A 277 -4.68 10.78 -13.52
N THR A 278 -3.41 10.54 -13.83
CA THR A 278 -2.33 10.44 -12.83
C THR A 278 -1.46 11.68 -12.74
N ARG A 279 -1.85 12.77 -13.42
CA ARG A 279 -1.16 14.06 -13.34
C ARG A 279 -1.29 14.67 -11.94
N SER A 280 -0.50 15.73 -11.70
CA SER A 280 -0.55 16.45 -10.44
C SER A 280 -1.93 17.09 -10.18
N ALA A 281 -2.30 17.26 -8.92
CA ALA A 281 -3.52 17.97 -8.53
C ALA A 281 -3.59 19.39 -9.14
N ALA A 282 -2.44 20.06 -9.28
CA ALA A 282 -2.34 21.40 -9.86
C ALA A 282 -2.60 21.41 -11.36
N ASP A 283 -2.17 20.38 -12.10
CA ASP A 283 -2.40 20.29 -13.54
C ASP A 283 -3.82 19.80 -13.82
N PHE A 284 -4.29 18.81 -13.09
CA PHE A 284 -5.66 18.30 -13.22
C PHE A 284 -6.69 19.42 -12.98
N SER A 285 -6.52 20.24 -11.94
CA SER A 285 -7.48 21.31 -11.61
C SER A 285 -7.68 22.32 -12.71
N LYS A 286 -6.66 22.56 -13.57
CA LYS A 286 -6.70 23.51 -14.68
C LYS A 286 -7.45 23.00 -15.91
N GLY A 287 -7.53 21.68 -16.05
CA GLY A 287 -8.23 21.01 -17.14
C GLY A 287 -8.04 19.51 -17.13
N PHE A 288 -9.13 18.78 -17.35
CA PHE A 288 -9.15 17.33 -17.41
C PHE A 288 -10.26 16.80 -18.32
N ILE A 289 -10.16 15.55 -18.72
CA ILE A 289 -11.18 14.86 -19.52
C ILE A 289 -12.40 14.62 -18.63
N PRO A 290 -13.62 15.04 -19.04
CA PRO A 290 -14.83 14.84 -18.26
C PRO A 290 -14.98 13.40 -17.76
N GLN A 291 -15.46 13.22 -16.54
CA GLN A 291 -15.62 11.95 -15.82
C GLN A 291 -14.32 11.22 -15.43
N SER A 292 -13.13 11.74 -15.77
CA SER A 292 -11.89 11.15 -15.29
C SER A 292 -11.73 11.28 -13.76
N ILE A 293 -11.12 10.26 -13.15
CA ILE A 293 -10.75 10.26 -11.75
C ILE A 293 -9.26 10.60 -11.63
N ASN A 294 -8.93 11.61 -10.82
CA ASN A 294 -7.54 11.95 -10.56
C ASN A 294 -7.01 11.22 -9.33
N ILE A 295 -5.94 10.46 -9.52
CA ILE A 295 -5.09 9.97 -8.43
C ILE A 295 -3.65 10.22 -8.86
N GLY A 296 -3.07 11.33 -8.38
CA GLY A 296 -1.73 11.76 -8.81
C GLY A 296 -0.65 10.75 -8.44
N ILE A 297 0.25 10.45 -9.40
CA ILE A 297 1.29 9.44 -9.23
C ILE A 297 2.32 9.80 -8.14
N ASN A 298 2.53 11.09 -7.87
CA ASN A 298 3.51 11.60 -6.90
C ASN A 298 2.98 11.64 -5.44
N GLY A 299 2.17 10.67 -5.04
CA GLY A 299 1.64 10.51 -3.69
C GLY A 299 1.48 9.04 -3.34
N ASP A 300 0.59 8.74 -2.41
CA ASP A 300 0.21 7.36 -2.04
C ASP A 300 -0.70 6.75 -3.14
N PHE A 301 -0.21 6.77 -4.39
CA PHE A 301 -0.99 6.43 -5.59
C PHE A 301 -1.60 5.03 -5.50
N ALA A 302 -0.77 3.99 -5.38
CA ALA A 302 -1.22 2.61 -5.41
C ALA A 302 -2.18 2.28 -4.25
N PRO A 303 -1.90 2.66 -2.98
CA PRO A 303 -2.85 2.53 -1.88
C PRO A 303 -4.19 3.23 -2.14
N TRP A 304 -4.21 4.43 -2.73
CA TRP A 304 -5.47 5.12 -3.02
C TRP A 304 -6.24 4.48 -4.18
N VAL A 305 -5.55 4.04 -5.22
CA VAL A 305 -6.20 3.25 -6.29
C VAL A 305 -6.89 2.03 -5.70
N GLY A 306 -6.18 1.23 -4.91
CA GLY A 306 -6.73 0.03 -4.29
C GLY A 306 -7.84 0.30 -3.27
N THR A 307 -7.81 1.47 -2.58
CA THR A 307 -8.86 1.85 -1.62
C THR A 307 -10.15 2.31 -2.30
N LEU A 308 -10.05 3.01 -3.43
CA LEU A 308 -11.17 3.72 -4.05
C LEU A 308 -11.81 2.96 -5.20
N ILE A 309 -11.07 2.12 -5.90
CA ILE A 309 -11.57 1.28 -6.99
C ILE A 309 -11.85 -0.11 -6.42
N ALA A 310 -13.13 -0.44 -6.30
CA ALA A 310 -13.57 -1.64 -5.57
C ALA A 310 -13.21 -2.97 -6.25
N ASP A 311 -13.05 -2.98 -7.57
CA ASP A 311 -12.74 -4.18 -8.36
C ASP A 311 -11.38 -4.04 -9.04
N VAL A 312 -10.42 -4.87 -8.69
CA VAL A 312 -9.10 -4.90 -9.34
C VAL A 312 -9.16 -5.29 -10.82
N LYS A 313 -10.28 -5.88 -11.26
CA LYS A 313 -10.52 -6.22 -12.67
C LYS A 313 -11.15 -5.07 -13.47
N GLN A 314 -11.44 -3.92 -12.82
CA GLN A 314 -11.94 -2.74 -13.52
C GLN A 314 -10.99 -2.39 -14.67
N PRO A 315 -11.46 -2.34 -15.92
CA PRO A 315 -10.65 -1.83 -17.02
C PRO A 315 -10.27 -0.37 -16.76
N ILE A 316 -9.00 -0.04 -16.98
CA ILE A 316 -8.46 1.30 -16.76
C ILE A 316 -7.80 1.79 -18.05
N ILE A 317 -8.10 3.04 -18.42
CA ILE A 317 -7.41 3.75 -19.48
C ILE A 317 -6.74 5.00 -18.89
N LEU A 318 -5.50 5.28 -19.30
CA LEU A 318 -4.64 6.21 -18.57
C LEU A 318 -4.53 7.59 -19.26
N VAL A 319 -4.51 8.64 -18.44
CA VAL A 319 -4.02 9.98 -18.78
C VAL A 319 -2.85 10.28 -17.86
N THR A 320 -1.65 10.37 -18.43
CA THR A 320 -0.40 10.52 -17.68
C THR A 320 0.30 11.84 -18.02
N ALA A 321 1.23 12.26 -17.17
CA ALA A 321 2.27 13.17 -17.60
C ALA A 321 3.23 12.42 -18.55
N ALA A 322 3.80 13.14 -19.50
CA ALA A 322 4.70 12.54 -20.50
C ALA A 322 5.87 11.78 -19.84
N GLY A 323 6.08 10.53 -20.26
CA GLY A 323 7.12 9.64 -19.75
C GLY A 323 6.80 8.96 -18.42
N MET A 324 5.57 9.09 -17.93
CA MET A 324 5.12 8.44 -16.68
C MET A 324 4.23 7.20 -16.93
N GLU A 325 4.07 6.81 -18.18
CA GLU A 325 3.18 5.72 -18.60
C GLU A 325 3.62 4.39 -17.97
N GLU A 326 4.87 4.00 -18.15
CA GLU A 326 5.45 2.77 -17.63
C GLU A 326 5.41 2.71 -16.10
N GLU A 327 5.80 3.79 -15.42
CA GLU A 327 5.75 3.88 -13.97
C GLU A 327 4.31 3.75 -13.45
N THR A 328 3.33 4.34 -14.17
CA THR A 328 1.91 4.23 -13.82
C THR A 328 1.42 2.80 -13.92
N VAL A 329 1.69 2.13 -15.04
CA VAL A 329 1.34 0.71 -15.24
C VAL A 329 1.97 -0.17 -14.16
N THR A 330 3.26 0.05 -13.89
CA THR A 330 4.00 -0.69 -12.86
C THR A 330 3.36 -0.55 -11.48
N ARG A 331 3.01 0.67 -11.08
CA ARG A 331 2.39 0.91 -9.76
C ARG A 331 0.96 0.36 -9.65
N LEU A 332 0.20 0.35 -10.74
CA LEU A 332 -1.12 -0.28 -10.79
C LEU A 332 -1.00 -1.80 -10.62
N SER A 333 -0.10 -2.42 -11.36
CA SER A 333 0.08 -3.88 -11.30
C SER A 333 0.64 -4.35 -9.95
N ARG A 334 1.41 -3.52 -9.23
CA ARG A 334 1.84 -3.83 -7.84
C ARG A 334 0.65 -4.07 -6.90
N VAL A 335 -0.49 -3.44 -7.15
CA VAL A 335 -1.71 -3.59 -6.33
C VAL A 335 -2.82 -4.34 -7.06
N GLY A 336 -2.47 -5.11 -8.08
CA GLY A 336 -3.33 -6.09 -8.75
C GLY A 336 -4.23 -5.53 -9.86
N PHE A 337 -4.09 -4.25 -10.25
CA PHE A 337 -4.85 -3.68 -11.37
C PHE A 337 -4.16 -3.97 -12.69
N ASP A 338 -4.36 -5.16 -13.22
CA ASP A 338 -3.70 -5.66 -14.43
C ASP A 338 -4.51 -5.40 -15.73
N THR A 339 -5.78 -4.97 -15.63
CA THR A 339 -6.65 -4.71 -16.79
C THR A 339 -6.46 -3.28 -17.28
N ILE A 340 -5.27 -2.97 -17.78
CA ILE A 340 -4.93 -1.65 -18.32
C ILE A 340 -5.05 -1.70 -19.84
N ILE A 341 -5.96 -0.89 -20.41
CA ILE A 341 -6.30 -0.89 -21.86
C ILE A 341 -5.23 -0.17 -22.67
N GLY A 342 -4.62 0.87 -22.10
CA GLY A 342 -3.61 1.71 -22.73
C GLY A 342 -3.61 3.12 -22.15
N HIS A 343 -2.92 4.03 -22.82
CA HIS A 343 -2.82 5.43 -22.42
C HIS A 343 -3.13 6.39 -23.56
N LEU A 344 -3.55 7.60 -23.23
CA LEU A 344 -3.80 8.66 -24.21
C LEU A 344 -2.49 9.09 -24.88
N GLU A 345 -2.39 8.91 -26.18
CA GLU A 345 -1.26 9.35 -27.00
C GLU A 345 -1.09 10.88 -26.93
N GLY A 346 0.09 11.33 -26.51
CA GLY A 346 0.39 12.75 -26.32
C GLY A 346 -0.25 13.38 -25.07
N GLY A 347 -0.86 12.56 -24.19
CA GLY A 347 -1.42 12.98 -22.92
C GLY A 347 -2.56 14.00 -23.04
N PHE A 348 -2.86 14.68 -21.93
CA PHE A 348 -3.97 15.66 -21.88
C PHE A 348 -3.79 16.83 -22.85
N GLU A 349 -2.56 17.23 -23.15
CA GLU A 349 -2.30 18.30 -24.11
C GLU A 349 -2.79 17.96 -25.51
N ALA A 350 -2.66 16.70 -25.94
CA ALA A 350 -3.19 16.25 -27.23
C ALA A 350 -4.71 16.32 -27.27
N TRP A 351 -5.40 15.95 -26.17
CA TRP A 351 -6.84 16.09 -26.02
C TRP A 351 -7.31 17.55 -26.16
N GLN A 352 -6.68 18.43 -25.40
CA GLN A 352 -6.99 19.87 -25.41
C GLN A 352 -6.74 20.51 -26.78
N ASN A 353 -5.59 20.20 -27.42
CA ASN A 353 -5.26 20.71 -28.77
C ASN A 353 -6.17 20.20 -29.86
N ALA A 354 -6.77 19.03 -29.66
CA ALA A 354 -7.78 18.48 -30.58
C ALA A 354 -9.16 19.16 -30.44
N GLY A 355 -9.35 20.03 -29.45
CA GLY A 355 -10.57 20.79 -29.21
C GLY A 355 -11.70 20.02 -28.57
N PHE A 356 -11.40 18.91 -27.92
CA PHE A 356 -12.37 18.14 -27.14
C PHE A 356 -12.81 18.86 -25.86
N GLU A 357 -13.95 18.47 -25.31
CA GLU A 357 -14.49 19.00 -24.06
C GLU A 357 -13.54 18.77 -22.89
N ILE A 358 -13.40 19.78 -22.04
CA ILE A 358 -12.61 19.74 -20.81
C ILE A 358 -13.43 20.27 -19.64
N ASP A 359 -13.22 19.67 -18.48
CA ASP A 359 -13.70 20.17 -17.19
C ASP A 359 -12.56 20.80 -16.39
N THR A 360 -12.90 21.58 -15.36
CA THR A 360 -11.95 22.18 -14.42
C THR A 360 -12.46 22.03 -12.99
N VAL A 361 -11.57 22.06 -11.99
CA VAL A 361 -11.96 22.12 -10.57
C VAL A 361 -11.91 23.56 -10.09
N ASN A 362 -13.00 24.03 -9.46
CA ASN A 362 -12.98 25.31 -8.77
C ASN A 362 -12.05 25.22 -7.55
N ARG A 363 -10.85 25.77 -7.69
CA ARG A 363 -9.77 25.71 -6.71
C ARG A 363 -9.45 27.12 -6.21
N ILE A 364 -9.46 27.28 -4.88
CA ILE A 364 -9.20 28.58 -4.23
C ILE A 364 -8.03 28.47 -3.25
N THR A 365 -7.34 29.58 -3.02
CA THR A 365 -6.27 29.61 -2.00
C THR A 365 -6.84 29.61 -0.59
N ALA A 366 -6.01 29.25 0.40
CA ALA A 366 -6.44 29.31 1.81
C ALA A 366 -6.78 30.74 2.27
N GLU A 367 -6.14 31.76 1.69
CA GLU A 367 -6.43 33.18 1.96
C GLU A 367 -7.78 33.59 1.36
N GLN A 368 -8.09 33.15 0.13
CA GLN A 368 -9.42 33.37 -0.48
C GLN A 368 -10.50 32.69 0.36
N PHE A 369 -10.28 31.42 0.74
CA PHE A 369 -11.18 30.70 1.63
C PHE A 369 -11.39 31.49 2.94
N ALA A 370 -10.34 31.94 3.62
CA ALA A 370 -10.46 32.66 4.88
C ALA A 370 -11.22 34.00 4.76
N ASN A 371 -11.17 34.64 3.59
CA ASN A 371 -11.90 35.90 3.34
C ASN A 371 -13.38 35.65 2.99
N GLU A 372 -13.72 34.54 2.39
CA GLU A 372 -15.07 34.21 1.93
C GLU A 372 -15.87 33.42 2.96
N PHE A 373 -15.19 32.57 3.76
CA PHE A 373 -15.80 31.64 4.71
C PHE A 373 -16.56 32.37 5.83
N LYS A 374 -17.81 31.94 6.02
CA LYS A 374 -18.69 32.45 7.08
C LYS A 374 -18.97 31.33 8.08
N PHE A 375 -18.37 31.46 9.24
CA PHE A 375 -18.57 30.54 10.34
C PHE A 375 -20.06 30.38 10.70
N GLY A 376 -20.53 29.14 10.84
CA GLY A 376 -21.94 28.81 11.15
C GLY A 376 -22.92 28.92 9.97
N GLU A 377 -22.48 29.39 8.77
CA GLU A 377 -23.29 29.45 7.56
C GLU A 377 -22.79 28.49 6.47
N ASP A 378 -21.46 28.46 6.25
CA ASP A 378 -20.84 27.69 5.18
C ASP A 378 -20.52 26.27 5.63
N LYS A 379 -20.65 25.31 4.72
CA LYS A 379 -20.27 23.91 4.94
C LYS A 379 -18.82 23.69 4.55
N VAL A 380 -18.07 23.02 5.44
CA VAL A 380 -16.70 22.58 5.19
C VAL A 380 -16.63 21.07 5.36
N ILE A 381 -16.08 20.39 4.36
CA ILE A 381 -15.87 18.94 4.39
C ILE A 381 -14.37 18.68 4.52
N ASP A 382 -13.98 18.10 5.65
CA ASP A 382 -12.63 17.63 5.91
C ASP A 382 -12.53 16.13 5.60
N ILE A 383 -11.78 15.79 4.56
CA ILE A 383 -11.62 14.41 4.10
C ILE A 383 -10.36 13.72 4.62
N ARG A 384 -9.73 14.30 5.62
CA ARG A 384 -8.58 13.67 6.30
C ARG A 384 -9.03 12.43 7.08
N LYS A 385 -8.06 11.66 7.59
CA LYS A 385 -8.36 10.58 8.53
C LYS A 385 -9.00 11.16 9.80
N GLU A 386 -9.85 10.38 10.44
CA GLU A 386 -10.52 10.82 11.67
C GLU A 386 -9.53 11.26 12.76
N THR A 387 -8.42 10.54 12.92
CA THR A 387 -7.35 10.91 13.85
C THR A 387 -6.66 12.25 13.53
N GLU A 388 -6.60 12.64 12.25
CA GLU A 388 -6.10 13.96 11.85
C GLU A 388 -7.11 15.05 12.17
N TYR A 389 -8.40 14.76 11.98
CA TYR A 389 -9.51 15.65 12.30
C TYR A 389 -9.62 15.87 13.82
N GLU A 390 -9.60 14.81 14.61
CA GLU A 390 -9.65 14.88 16.07
C GLU A 390 -8.44 15.59 16.68
N ALA A 391 -7.29 15.56 16.03
CA ALA A 391 -6.11 16.28 16.50
C ALA A 391 -6.28 17.81 16.38
N GLU A 392 -6.78 18.31 15.29
CA GLU A 392 -7.12 19.72 15.06
C GLU A 392 -7.95 19.83 13.76
N HIS A 393 -9.04 20.59 13.76
CA HIS A 393 -9.91 20.80 12.60
C HIS A 393 -10.50 22.22 12.58
N ILE A 394 -11.08 22.61 11.45
CA ILE A 394 -11.87 23.83 11.34
C ILE A 394 -13.15 23.66 12.15
N ASP A 395 -13.48 24.63 13.00
CA ASP A 395 -14.71 24.59 13.80
C ASP A 395 -15.95 24.41 12.89
N ASP A 396 -16.86 23.53 13.28
CA ASP A 396 -18.05 23.12 12.52
C ASP A 396 -17.79 22.38 11.20
N ALA A 397 -16.55 22.00 10.88
CA ALA A 397 -16.29 21.17 9.72
C ALA A 397 -16.82 19.74 9.91
N TYR A 398 -17.29 19.13 8.80
CA TYR A 398 -17.75 17.75 8.77
C TYR A 398 -16.59 16.80 8.48
N SER A 399 -16.27 15.88 9.40
CA SER A 399 -15.34 14.79 9.15
C SER A 399 -15.95 13.78 8.19
N LYS A 400 -15.36 13.64 6.99
CA LYS A 400 -15.81 12.75 5.92
C LYS A 400 -14.57 12.12 5.23
N PRO A 401 -13.88 11.18 5.89
CA PRO A 401 -12.63 10.63 5.37
C PRO A 401 -12.74 10.09 3.95
N LEU A 402 -11.75 10.40 3.10
CA LEU A 402 -11.72 10.01 1.68
C LEU A 402 -11.89 8.50 1.48
N ALA A 403 -11.31 7.68 2.35
CA ALA A 403 -11.40 6.22 2.26
C ALA A 403 -12.85 5.69 2.24
N TYR A 404 -13.80 6.46 2.77
CA TYR A 404 -15.22 6.11 2.86
C TYR A 404 -16.10 6.98 1.95
N ILE A 405 -15.54 7.58 0.88
CA ILE A 405 -16.29 8.48 -0.01
C ILE A 405 -17.50 7.81 -0.64
N ASN A 406 -17.45 6.52 -0.90
CA ASN A 406 -18.57 5.75 -1.45
C ASN A 406 -19.75 5.62 -0.49
N ASP A 407 -19.52 5.74 0.82
CA ASP A 407 -20.55 5.61 1.85
C ASP A 407 -21.23 6.95 2.10
N TRP A 408 -20.44 8.04 2.23
CA TRP A 408 -20.96 9.34 2.67
C TRP A 408 -21.37 10.29 1.54
N VAL A 409 -20.94 10.06 0.29
CA VAL A 409 -21.25 10.97 -0.83
C VAL A 409 -22.76 11.10 -1.09
N LYS A 410 -23.53 10.07 -0.83
CA LYS A 410 -25.00 10.06 -0.95
C LYS A 410 -25.70 10.99 0.03
N ASP A 411 -25.03 11.37 1.13
CA ASP A 411 -25.59 12.23 2.18
C ASP A 411 -25.37 13.73 1.89
N ILE A 412 -24.63 14.05 0.80
CA ILE A 412 -24.34 15.43 0.40
C ILE A 412 -25.41 15.92 -0.59
N ASN A 413 -25.96 17.10 -0.33
CA ASN A 413 -26.86 17.77 -1.28
C ASN A 413 -26.04 18.40 -2.41
N PRO A 414 -26.17 17.96 -3.69
CA PRO A 414 -25.38 18.47 -4.80
C PRO A 414 -25.67 19.93 -5.15
N ASN A 415 -26.78 20.51 -4.67
CA ASN A 415 -27.18 21.89 -4.93
C ASN A 415 -26.65 22.89 -3.89
N GLU A 416 -26.17 22.41 -2.75
CA GLU A 416 -25.57 23.26 -1.71
C GLU A 416 -24.08 23.42 -1.97
N HIS A 417 -23.57 24.65 -1.81
CA HIS A 417 -22.14 24.91 -1.89
C HIS A 417 -21.43 24.38 -0.62
N PHE A 418 -20.24 23.81 -0.80
CA PHE A 418 -19.37 23.43 0.30
C PHE A 418 -17.91 23.63 -0.08
N TYR A 419 -17.08 23.85 0.91
CA TYR A 419 -15.64 23.83 0.79
C TYR A 419 -15.08 22.43 1.07
N LEU A 420 -14.08 22.02 0.31
CA LEU A 420 -13.47 20.70 0.40
C LEU A 420 -11.97 20.84 0.65
N HIS A 421 -11.45 20.19 1.67
CA HIS A 421 -10.02 20.16 1.93
C HIS A 421 -9.53 18.82 2.49
N CYS A 422 -8.21 18.61 2.37
CA CYS A 422 -7.47 17.58 3.11
C CYS A 422 -6.30 18.21 3.86
N ALA A 423 -5.21 17.48 4.10
CA ALA A 423 -4.01 18.02 4.74
C ALA A 423 -3.21 18.97 3.84
N GLY A 424 -2.99 18.60 2.57
CA GLY A 424 -2.09 19.31 1.65
C GLY A 424 -2.57 19.45 0.20
N GLY A 425 -3.82 19.08 -0.13
CA GLY A 425 -4.38 19.25 -1.48
C GLY A 425 -4.36 17.97 -2.37
N TYR A 426 -3.64 16.92 -2.00
CA TYR A 426 -3.59 15.66 -2.76
C TYR A 426 -4.90 14.87 -2.67
N ARG A 427 -5.32 14.49 -1.46
CA ARG A 427 -6.56 13.74 -1.20
C ARG A 427 -7.81 14.52 -1.60
N SER A 428 -7.83 15.85 -1.40
CA SER A 428 -8.96 16.68 -1.78
C SER A 428 -9.17 16.76 -3.30
N MET A 429 -8.10 16.70 -4.09
CA MET A 429 -8.23 16.60 -5.55
C MET A 429 -8.78 15.26 -5.99
N ILE A 430 -8.38 14.15 -5.36
CA ILE A 430 -8.98 12.83 -5.59
C ILE A 430 -10.50 12.90 -5.33
N ALA A 431 -10.90 13.41 -4.16
CA ALA A 431 -12.32 13.56 -3.82
C ALA A 431 -13.05 14.48 -4.80
N ALA A 432 -12.45 15.62 -5.18
CA ALA A 432 -13.03 16.56 -6.14
C ALA A 432 -13.31 15.89 -7.49
N SER A 433 -12.37 15.10 -8.01
CA SER A 433 -12.55 14.36 -9.27
C SER A 433 -13.69 13.34 -9.18
N ILE A 434 -13.75 12.57 -8.09
CA ILE A 434 -14.84 11.61 -7.85
C ILE A 434 -16.20 12.31 -7.72
N LEU A 435 -16.25 13.42 -7.00
CA LEU A 435 -17.48 14.21 -6.83
C LEU A 435 -17.95 14.76 -8.19
N GLN A 436 -17.05 15.31 -9.00
CA GLN A 436 -17.41 15.81 -10.31
C GLN A 436 -17.86 14.71 -11.28
N ALA A 437 -17.20 13.55 -11.29
CA ALA A 437 -17.61 12.39 -12.08
C ALA A 437 -19.02 11.90 -11.68
N ARG A 438 -19.46 12.19 -10.44
CA ARG A 438 -20.80 11.87 -9.91
C ARG A 438 -21.81 13.03 -10.01
N GLY A 439 -21.46 14.10 -10.71
CA GLY A 439 -22.35 15.23 -11.01
C GLY A 439 -22.38 16.34 -9.95
N PHE A 440 -21.53 16.29 -8.93
CA PHE A 440 -21.37 17.39 -7.98
C PHE A 440 -20.53 18.50 -8.62
N ARG A 441 -21.08 19.71 -8.72
CA ARG A 441 -20.39 20.85 -9.37
C ARG A 441 -20.28 22.06 -8.46
N ASN A 442 -21.07 22.12 -7.38
CA ASN A 442 -21.17 23.27 -6.50
C ASN A 442 -20.27 23.14 -5.26
N PHE A 443 -18.95 23.13 -5.47
CA PHE A 443 -17.98 23.13 -4.38
C PHE A 443 -16.69 23.85 -4.75
N SER A 444 -15.91 24.22 -3.75
CA SER A 444 -14.57 24.82 -3.90
C SER A 444 -13.51 23.97 -3.18
N GLU A 445 -12.49 23.49 -3.89
CA GLU A 445 -11.34 22.81 -3.27
C GLU A 445 -10.32 23.82 -2.76
N VAL A 446 -9.87 23.67 -1.51
CA VAL A 446 -8.92 24.60 -0.90
C VAL A 446 -7.48 24.12 -1.09
N GLU A 447 -6.71 24.89 -1.87
CA GLU A 447 -5.32 24.61 -2.16
C GLU A 447 -4.44 24.60 -0.90
N GLY A 448 -3.54 23.63 -0.81
CA GLY A 448 -2.68 23.45 0.37
C GLY A 448 -3.40 22.89 1.60
N GLY A 449 -4.72 22.71 1.52
CA GLY A 449 -5.54 22.05 2.54
C GLY A 449 -5.37 22.63 3.94
N PHE A 450 -5.58 21.82 4.98
CA PHE A 450 -5.49 22.23 6.37
C PHE A 450 -4.11 22.83 6.73
N GLY A 451 -3.04 22.35 6.12
CA GLY A 451 -1.69 22.88 6.32
C GLY A 451 -1.53 24.35 5.92
N ALA A 452 -2.31 24.82 4.93
CA ALA A 452 -2.39 26.23 4.55
C ALA A 452 -3.46 26.97 5.37
N ILE A 453 -4.66 26.38 5.53
CA ILE A 453 -5.79 26.97 6.26
C ILE A 453 -5.43 27.27 7.72
N SER A 454 -4.71 26.36 8.40
CA SER A 454 -4.31 26.53 9.80
C SER A 454 -3.45 27.77 10.08
N LYS A 455 -2.88 28.38 9.03
CA LYS A 455 -2.08 29.61 9.13
C LYS A 455 -2.92 30.89 8.93
N THR A 456 -4.19 30.74 8.61
CA THR A 456 -5.13 31.85 8.41
C THR A 456 -5.89 32.17 9.71
N THR A 457 -6.84 33.07 9.62
CA THR A 457 -7.73 33.50 10.74
C THR A 457 -8.98 32.64 10.89
N VAL A 458 -9.12 31.59 10.11
CA VAL A 458 -10.29 30.69 10.20
C VAL A 458 -10.34 30.01 11.58
N PRO A 459 -11.50 30.02 12.25
CA PRO A 459 -11.67 29.38 13.55
C PRO A 459 -11.38 27.87 13.46
N LYS A 460 -10.70 27.35 14.48
CA LYS A 460 -10.30 25.95 14.56
C LYS A 460 -10.24 25.45 16.00
N SER A 461 -10.43 24.17 16.18
CA SER A 461 -10.35 23.51 17.48
C SER A 461 -8.97 23.63 18.11
N ASP A 462 -8.89 23.42 19.41
CA ASP A 462 -7.61 23.31 20.12
C ASP A 462 -6.86 22.04 19.66
N PHE A 463 -5.53 22.19 19.49
CA PHE A 463 -4.70 21.04 19.12
C PHE A 463 -4.63 19.99 20.23
N VAL A 464 -4.97 18.76 19.89
CA VAL A 464 -4.84 17.56 20.74
C VAL A 464 -3.76 16.65 20.15
N CYS A 465 -2.74 16.33 20.93
CA CYS A 465 -1.69 15.42 20.48
C CYS A 465 -2.27 14.05 20.11
N GLN A 466 -1.97 13.56 18.90
CA GLN A 466 -2.50 12.29 18.38
C GLN A 466 -2.28 11.09 19.32
N SER A 467 -1.20 11.06 20.10
CA SER A 467 -0.97 10.04 21.12
C SER A 467 -2.01 10.05 22.28
N LYS A 468 -2.87 11.09 22.36
CA LYS A 468 -3.98 11.18 23.31
C LYS A 468 -5.33 10.85 22.69
N VAL A 469 -5.44 10.92 21.38
CA VAL A 469 -6.64 10.62 20.58
C VAL A 469 -6.84 9.09 20.47
N LEU A 470 -5.75 8.34 20.51
CA LEU A 470 -5.74 6.87 20.44
C LEU A 470 -5.87 6.18 21.85
N LYS A 471 -6.43 6.89 22.83
CA LYS A 471 -6.76 6.32 24.15
C LYS A 471 -8.30 6.15 24.28
#